data_7a5280214ee5f3ca8acc0b00d3f388f2
#
_entry.id   7a5280214ee5f3ca8acc0b00d3f388f2
#
_cell.length_a   1.000
_cell.length_b   1.000
_cell.length_c   1.000
_cell.angle_alpha   90.00
_cell.angle_beta   90.00
_cell.angle_gamma   90.00
#
_symmetry.space_group_name_H-M   'P 1'
#
loop_
_entity.id
_entity.type
_entity.pdbx_description
1 polymer ?
#
loop_
_entity_poly.entity_id
_entity_poly.type
_entity_poly.pdbx_seq_one_letter_code
_entity_poly.pdbx_strand_id
1 'polypeptide(L)'
;ECGTVVDFYVSAQATNGITYDSATFTALSASGLITAFSDDFDSNLGWSVVNDSALTDGAWIRGLTEGGGRGQADTAASGVNCYNTDNVVGNSDVDGGCTSLLSPVMDASAPGSILSYSRWYDNTGSGTGADPSNDVFQVDISNNGGFTWQSLETVGPNTSESSGGWVNASFLVADVINPT
;
A
#
# COMPACT_ATOMS: atom_id res chain seq x y z
N GLU A 1 -9.74 9.07 27.72
CA GLU A 1 -8.32 9.25 28.07
C GLU A 1 -7.46 8.99 26.83
N CYS A 2 -6.33 9.67 26.73
CA CYS A 2 -5.35 9.43 25.66
C CYS A 2 -4.82 7.98 25.76
N GLY A 3 -4.71 7.29 24.61
CA GLY A 3 -4.33 5.88 24.57
C GLY A 3 -5.47 4.89 24.84
N THR A 4 -6.70 5.35 24.91
CA THR A 4 -7.85 4.47 25.06
C THR A 4 -8.30 3.97 23.69
N VAL A 5 -8.54 2.67 23.58
CA VAL A 5 -9.19 2.07 22.41
C VAL A 5 -10.67 2.45 22.42
N VAL A 6 -11.16 2.94 21.29
CA VAL A 6 -12.55 3.36 21.11
C VAL A 6 -13.15 2.56 19.96
N ASP A 7 -14.23 1.84 20.25
CA ASP A 7 -15.03 1.18 19.24
C ASP A 7 -16.17 2.08 18.79
N PHE A 8 -16.39 2.19 17.49
CA PHE A 8 -17.47 2.97 16.92
C PHE A 8 -18.06 2.30 15.68
N TYR A 9 -19.28 2.66 15.37
CA TYR A 9 -19.94 2.24 14.13
C TYR A 9 -20.77 3.40 13.58
N VAL A 10 -21.11 3.31 12.31
CA VAL A 10 -21.99 4.26 11.63
C VAL A 10 -23.37 3.63 11.53
N SER A 11 -24.40 4.37 11.95
CA SER A 11 -25.80 3.96 11.85
C SER A 11 -26.55 4.89 10.91
N ALA A 12 -27.30 4.32 9.97
CA ALA A 12 -28.14 5.05 9.03
C ALA A 12 -29.58 4.53 9.08
N GLN A 13 -30.55 5.44 9.20
CA GLN A 13 -31.95 5.08 9.15
C GLN A 13 -32.54 5.41 7.77
N ALA A 14 -33.13 4.41 7.13
CA ALA A 14 -33.87 4.60 5.90
C ALA A 14 -35.23 5.27 6.15
N THR A 15 -35.82 5.83 5.10
CA THR A 15 -37.13 6.53 5.17
C THR A 15 -38.29 5.63 5.61
N ASN A 16 -38.16 4.31 5.52
CA ASN A 16 -39.10 3.31 6.00
C ASN A 16 -38.93 2.98 7.51
N GLY A 17 -38.00 3.67 8.19
CA GLY A 17 -37.74 3.50 9.63
C GLY A 17 -36.77 2.36 9.96
N ILE A 18 -36.27 1.60 8.98
CA ILE A 18 -35.27 0.53 9.21
C ILE A 18 -33.90 1.16 9.41
N THR A 19 -33.18 0.72 10.45
CA THR A 19 -31.80 1.13 10.74
C THR A 19 -30.84 0.09 10.20
N TYR A 20 -29.78 0.57 9.59
CA TYR A 20 -28.64 -0.22 9.09
C TYR A 20 -27.38 0.25 9.78
N ASP A 21 -26.69 -0.67 10.43
CA ASP A 21 -25.43 -0.40 11.11
C ASP A 21 -24.26 -0.97 10.29
N SER A 22 -23.14 -0.22 10.24
CA SER A 22 -21.89 -0.73 9.69
C SER A 22 -21.29 -1.79 10.61
N ALA A 23 -20.23 -2.46 10.16
CA ALA A 23 -19.34 -3.16 11.06
C ALA A 23 -18.79 -2.19 12.12
N THR A 24 -18.36 -2.72 13.26
CA THR A 24 -17.66 -1.96 14.29
C THR A 24 -16.23 -1.67 13.82
N PHE A 25 -15.82 -0.42 13.97
CA PHE A 25 -14.46 0.05 13.74
C PHE A 25 -13.80 0.34 15.06
N THR A 26 -12.50 0.09 15.15
CA THR A 26 -11.69 0.36 16.33
C THR A 26 -10.68 1.45 16.03
N ALA A 27 -10.53 2.41 16.92
CA ALA A 27 -9.54 3.47 16.82
C ALA A 27 -8.88 3.73 18.17
N LEU A 28 -7.61 4.19 18.14
CA LEU A 28 -6.91 4.62 19.33
C LEU A 28 -7.14 6.12 19.56
N SER A 29 -7.59 6.48 20.75
CA SER A 29 -7.72 7.88 21.15
C SER A 29 -6.35 8.48 21.45
N ALA A 30 -5.92 9.48 20.68
CA ALA A 30 -4.64 10.16 20.85
C ALA A 30 -4.86 11.67 21.01
N SER A 31 -4.03 12.33 21.83
CA SER A 31 -4.02 13.78 21.96
C SER A 31 -3.28 14.48 20.81
N GLY A 32 -2.54 13.73 20.01
CA GLY A 32 -1.81 14.15 18.83
C GLY A 32 -1.03 12.98 18.24
N LEU A 33 -0.56 13.18 17.02
CA LEU A 33 0.31 12.23 16.33
C LEU A 33 1.70 12.84 16.21
N ILE A 34 2.72 12.02 16.37
CA ILE A 34 4.11 12.36 16.09
C ILE A 34 4.53 11.54 14.88
N THR A 35 4.95 12.22 13.82
CA THR A 35 5.49 11.55 12.64
C THR A 35 6.94 11.14 12.91
N ALA A 36 7.17 9.84 13.03
CA ALA A 36 8.52 9.28 13.20
C ALA A 36 9.27 9.18 11.87
N PHE A 37 8.55 8.87 10.80
CA PHE A 37 9.08 8.80 9.44
C PHE A 37 8.01 9.26 8.44
N SER A 38 8.42 9.96 7.40
CA SER A 38 7.56 10.34 6.27
C SER A 38 8.41 10.45 5.02
N ASP A 39 7.92 9.94 3.91
CA ASP A 39 8.57 10.00 2.62
C ASP A 39 7.52 10.22 1.52
N ASP A 40 7.70 11.25 0.71
CA ASP A 40 6.93 11.52 -0.49
C ASP A 40 7.64 11.02 -1.76
N PHE A 41 8.79 10.36 -1.58
CA PHE A 41 9.66 9.85 -2.64
C PHE A 41 10.32 10.92 -3.53
N ASP A 42 10.22 12.20 -3.21
CA ASP A 42 10.94 13.25 -3.95
C ASP A 42 12.46 13.17 -3.73
N SER A 43 12.85 12.61 -2.61
CA SER A 43 14.24 12.27 -2.28
C SER A 43 14.40 10.76 -2.09
N ASN A 44 15.60 10.24 -2.22
CA ASN A 44 15.88 8.84 -1.87
C ASN A 44 16.24 8.75 -0.38
N LEU A 45 15.31 8.26 0.43
CA LEU A 45 15.49 8.09 1.88
C LEU A 45 15.94 6.66 2.28
N GLY A 46 16.51 5.91 1.36
CA GLY A 46 17.11 4.60 1.66
C GLY A 46 16.25 3.39 1.26
N TRP A 47 15.25 3.59 0.45
CA TRP A 47 14.49 2.48 -0.15
C TRP A 47 15.37 1.68 -1.11
N SER A 48 15.17 0.38 -1.13
CA SER A 48 15.90 -0.54 -2.00
C SER A 48 14.97 -1.47 -2.76
N VAL A 49 15.41 -1.84 -3.97
CA VAL A 49 14.67 -2.74 -4.85
C VAL A 49 15.38 -4.08 -4.88
N VAL A 50 14.63 -5.15 -4.69
CA VAL A 50 15.11 -6.53 -4.79
C VAL A 50 14.25 -7.26 -5.81
N ASN A 51 14.90 -7.77 -6.83
CA ASN A 51 14.25 -8.48 -7.93
C ASN A 51 14.50 -9.99 -7.83
N ASP A 52 13.46 -10.76 -8.14
CA ASP A 52 13.64 -12.20 -8.39
C ASP A 52 14.59 -12.42 -9.57
N SER A 53 15.34 -13.49 -9.54
CA SER A 53 16.25 -13.85 -10.63
C SER A 53 15.54 -14.20 -11.95
N ALA A 54 14.25 -14.52 -11.88
CA ALA A 54 13.41 -14.79 -13.03
C ALA A 54 12.74 -13.53 -13.59
N LEU A 55 12.80 -12.39 -12.89
CA LEU A 55 12.24 -11.12 -13.37
C LEU A 55 12.91 -10.74 -14.71
N THR A 56 12.11 -10.55 -15.73
CA THR A 56 12.58 -10.16 -17.07
C THR A 56 12.29 -8.70 -17.38
N ASP A 57 11.23 -8.16 -16.80
CA ASP A 57 10.82 -6.74 -16.92
C ASP A 57 9.99 -6.32 -15.71
N GLY A 58 9.76 -5.01 -15.54
CA GLY A 58 8.82 -4.48 -14.54
C GLY A 58 9.43 -4.17 -13.16
N ALA A 59 10.74 -4.03 -13.02
CA ALA A 59 11.34 -3.64 -11.74
C ALA A 59 10.81 -2.31 -11.21
N TRP A 60 10.74 -2.17 -9.88
CA TRP A 60 10.42 -0.90 -9.24
C TRP A 60 11.40 0.21 -9.60
N ILE A 61 10.90 1.35 -10.02
CA ILE A 61 11.67 2.54 -10.37
C ILE A 61 11.09 3.75 -9.64
N ARG A 62 11.94 4.54 -8.97
CA ARG A 62 11.55 5.82 -8.39
C ARG A 62 11.65 6.94 -9.43
N GLY A 63 10.59 7.69 -9.62
CA GLY A 63 10.58 8.82 -10.56
C GLY A 63 9.19 9.42 -10.74
N LEU A 64 9.11 10.34 -11.69
CA LEU A 64 7.84 10.81 -12.24
C LEU A 64 7.11 9.63 -12.87
N THR A 65 5.81 9.59 -12.74
CA THR A 65 5.01 8.59 -13.46
C THR A 65 5.01 8.94 -14.95
N GLU A 66 5.20 7.96 -15.80
CA GLU A 66 5.07 8.16 -17.26
C GLU A 66 3.60 8.34 -17.69
N GLY A 67 2.64 7.84 -16.91
CA GLY A 67 1.21 8.07 -17.08
C GLY A 67 0.60 7.52 -18.37
N GLY A 68 1.35 6.89 -19.20
CA GLY A 68 0.90 6.35 -20.49
C GLY A 68 0.96 4.84 -20.60
N GLY A 69 1.33 4.18 -19.51
CA GLY A 69 1.41 2.73 -19.41
C GLY A 69 0.06 2.08 -19.14
N ARG A 70 0.06 0.77 -19.01
CA ARG A 70 -1.13 0.00 -18.66
C ARG A 70 -1.52 0.24 -17.21
N GLY A 71 -2.52 1.07 -17.00
CA GLY A 71 -3.07 1.32 -15.68
C GLY A 71 -2.16 2.10 -14.71
N GLN A 72 -1.06 2.67 -15.17
CA GLN A 72 -0.22 3.53 -14.34
C GLN A 72 -0.97 4.77 -13.88
N ALA A 73 -0.62 5.28 -12.70
CA ALA A 73 -1.12 6.56 -12.21
C ALA A 73 -0.59 7.73 -13.08
N ASP A 74 -1.42 8.73 -13.33
CA ASP A 74 -1.00 9.94 -14.05
C ASP A 74 -0.09 10.84 -13.19
N THR A 75 -0.21 10.75 -11.87
CA THR A 75 0.55 11.58 -10.90
C THR A 75 0.86 10.77 -9.64
N ALA A 76 1.90 11.15 -8.92
CA ALA A 76 2.15 10.65 -7.56
C ALA A 76 1.00 11.02 -6.61
N ALA A 77 0.82 10.25 -5.53
CA ALA A 77 -0.16 10.54 -4.48
C ALA A 77 0.18 11.79 -3.68
N SER A 78 1.47 12.08 -3.53
CA SER A 78 2.02 13.29 -2.91
C SER A 78 3.39 13.58 -3.53
N GLY A 79 3.86 14.82 -3.41
CA GLY A 79 5.12 15.21 -4.03
C GLY A 79 5.07 15.15 -5.56
N VAL A 80 6.19 14.82 -6.16
CA VAL A 80 6.40 14.78 -7.62
C VAL A 80 6.74 13.37 -8.09
N ASN A 81 7.49 12.60 -7.30
CA ASN A 81 7.93 11.26 -7.61
C ASN A 81 7.12 10.20 -6.84
N CYS A 82 7.10 9.01 -7.37
CA CYS A 82 6.69 7.80 -6.64
C CYS A 82 7.53 6.61 -7.10
N TYR A 83 7.34 5.47 -6.47
CA TYR A 83 7.82 4.21 -7.00
C TYR A 83 6.75 3.62 -7.92
N ASN A 84 7.15 3.24 -9.12
CA ASN A 84 6.33 2.56 -10.11
C ASN A 84 7.01 1.29 -10.55
N THR A 85 6.25 0.25 -10.85
CA THR A 85 6.76 -0.91 -11.59
C THR A 85 6.75 -0.56 -13.07
N ASP A 86 7.80 -0.92 -13.78
CA ASP A 86 7.96 -0.70 -15.22
C ASP A 86 7.47 0.67 -15.69
N ASN A 87 8.11 1.72 -15.21
CA ASN A 87 7.72 3.11 -15.44
C ASN A 87 8.01 3.56 -16.89
N VAL A 88 7.30 2.98 -17.84
CA VAL A 88 7.42 3.23 -19.29
C VAL A 88 6.06 3.46 -19.92
N VAL A 89 6.07 4.13 -21.08
CA VAL A 89 4.87 4.28 -21.91
C VAL A 89 4.57 2.99 -22.66
N GLY A 90 3.35 2.54 -22.66
CA GLY A 90 2.88 1.40 -23.45
C GLY A 90 2.86 0.09 -22.68
N ASN A 91 3.79 -0.82 -22.95
CA ASN A 91 3.85 -2.13 -22.30
C ASN A 91 4.52 -1.99 -20.92
N SER A 92 3.75 -1.68 -19.92
CA SER A 92 4.19 -1.54 -18.54
C SER A 92 3.52 -2.59 -17.67
N ASP A 93 4.23 -3.68 -17.42
CA ASP A 93 3.79 -4.80 -16.57
C ASP A 93 5.02 -5.45 -15.92
N VAL A 94 4.76 -6.36 -15.00
CA VAL A 94 5.82 -7.11 -14.29
C VAL A 94 5.85 -8.51 -14.87
N ASP A 95 6.96 -8.87 -15.49
CA ASP A 95 7.10 -10.14 -16.21
C ASP A 95 8.18 -11.05 -15.60
N GLY A 96 7.89 -12.35 -15.60
CA GLY A 96 8.81 -13.43 -15.31
C GLY A 96 9.02 -13.73 -13.83
N GLY A 97 9.06 -12.74 -12.97
CA GLY A 97 9.29 -12.91 -11.53
C GLY A 97 8.77 -11.74 -10.71
N CYS A 98 9.03 -11.75 -9.42
CA CYS A 98 8.61 -10.69 -8.51
C CYS A 98 9.64 -9.55 -8.43
N THR A 99 9.17 -8.33 -8.23
CA THR A 99 9.98 -7.19 -7.81
C THR A 99 9.49 -6.70 -6.44
N SER A 100 10.40 -6.48 -5.50
CA SER A 100 10.08 -6.06 -4.14
C SER A 100 10.70 -4.70 -3.85
N LEU A 101 9.92 -3.79 -3.27
CA LEU A 101 10.36 -2.51 -2.77
C LEU A 101 10.48 -2.59 -1.24
N LEU A 102 11.69 -2.45 -0.72
CA LEU A 102 11.97 -2.51 0.71
C LEU A 102 12.19 -1.11 1.26
N SER A 103 11.47 -0.79 2.33
CA SER A 103 11.67 0.46 3.07
C SER A 103 12.97 0.45 3.86
N PRO A 104 13.51 1.62 4.26
CA PRO A 104 14.44 1.70 5.36
C PRO A 104 13.79 1.17 6.65
N VAL A 105 14.61 0.83 7.63
CA VAL A 105 14.11 0.44 8.96
C VAL A 105 13.51 1.67 9.65
N MET A 106 12.30 1.52 10.17
CA MET A 106 11.55 2.56 10.87
C MET A 106 11.34 2.16 12.32
N ASP A 107 11.41 3.13 13.22
CA ASP A 107 11.09 2.90 14.64
C ASP A 107 9.57 2.89 14.84
N ALA A 108 9.03 1.73 15.14
CA ALA A 108 7.63 1.53 15.48
C ALA A 108 7.43 1.09 16.95
N SER A 109 8.43 1.27 17.80
CA SER A 109 8.43 0.80 19.20
C SER A 109 7.42 1.54 20.10
N ALA A 110 6.96 2.73 19.69
CA ALA A 110 5.98 3.49 20.47
C ALA A 110 4.62 2.79 20.48
N PRO A 111 3.95 2.69 21.64
CA PRO A 111 2.60 2.16 21.72
C PRO A 111 1.64 2.94 20.81
N GLY A 112 0.88 2.22 19.99
CA GLY A 112 -0.06 2.82 19.06
C GLY A 112 0.58 3.34 17.77
N SER A 113 1.78 2.86 17.42
CA SER A 113 2.41 3.15 16.12
C SER A 113 1.51 2.75 14.96
N ILE A 114 1.31 3.68 14.04
CA ILE A 114 0.51 3.50 12.83
C ILE A 114 1.44 3.54 11.63
N LEU A 115 1.33 2.55 10.78
CA LEU A 115 1.90 2.55 9.44
C LEU A 115 0.83 2.98 8.45
N SER A 116 1.12 3.97 7.62
CA SER A 116 0.22 4.38 6.54
C SER A 116 0.99 4.64 5.26
N TYR A 117 0.36 4.37 4.14
CA TYR A 117 0.90 4.62 2.81
C TYR A 117 -0.21 4.79 1.78
N SER A 118 0.13 5.40 0.66
CA SER A 118 -0.73 5.45 -0.52
C SER A 118 -0.22 4.45 -1.54
N ARG A 119 -1.12 3.65 -2.09
CA ARG A 119 -0.84 2.69 -3.16
C ARG A 119 -1.79 2.87 -4.34
N TRP A 120 -1.27 2.58 -5.50
CA TRP A 120 -2.03 2.43 -6.74
C TRP A 120 -1.79 1.03 -7.28
N TYR A 121 -2.84 0.30 -7.57
CA TYR A 121 -2.72 -1.01 -8.19
C TYR A 121 -3.74 -1.16 -9.31
N ASP A 122 -3.27 -1.49 -10.49
CA ASP A 122 -4.09 -1.84 -11.65
C ASP A 122 -3.63 -3.19 -12.21
N ASN A 123 -4.54 -4.14 -12.28
CA ASN A 123 -4.33 -5.45 -12.86
C ASN A 123 -5.42 -5.77 -13.89
N THR A 124 -5.92 -4.74 -14.58
CA THR A 124 -6.95 -4.85 -15.61
C THR A 124 -6.39 -4.69 -17.02
N GLY A 125 -5.09 -4.40 -17.11
CA GLY A 125 -4.41 -4.12 -18.38
C GLY A 125 -4.67 -5.18 -19.44
N SER A 126 -4.75 -4.74 -20.70
CA SER A 126 -4.94 -5.61 -21.84
C SER A 126 -3.87 -5.33 -22.90
N GLY A 127 -3.56 -6.31 -23.72
CA GLY A 127 -2.58 -6.19 -24.79
C GLY A 127 -1.66 -7.41 -24.87
N THR A 128 -0.66 -7.33 -25.73
CA THR A 128 0.30 -8.42 -25.89
C THR A 128 1.12 -8.58 -24.62
N GLY A 129 1.17 -9.79 -24.08
CA GLY A 129 1.90 -10.12 -22.85
C GLY A 129 1.10 -9.86 -21.55
N ALA A 130 -0.01 -9.12 -21.59
CA ALA A 130 -0.82 -8.90 -20.40
C ALA A 130 -1.45 -10.20 -19.87
N ASP A 131 -1.44 -10.37 -18.56
CA ASP A 131 -2.13 -11.45 -17.85
C ASP A 131 -3.12 -10.85 -16.82
N PRO A 132 -4.21 -10.22 -17.29
CA PRO A 132 -5.10 -9.44 -16.45
C PRO A 132 -5.78 -10.31 -15.41
N SER A 133 -5.92 -9.75 -14.23
CA SER A 133 -6.57 -10.38 -13.07
C SER A 133 -5.91 -11.67 -12.58
N ASN A 134 -4.60 -11.82 -12.78
CA ASN A 134 -3.86 -12.99 -12.33
C ASN A 134 -2.88 -12.67 -11.18
N ASP A 135 -2.28 -11.48 -11.17
CA ASP A 135 -1.33 -11.07 -10.16
C ASP A 135 -1.95 -10.39 -8.94
N VAL A 136 -1.18 -10.30 -7.87
CA VAL A 136 -1.55 -9.62 -6.64
C VAL A 136 -0.49 -8.59 -6.25
N PHE A 137 -0.93 -7.51 -5.61
CA PHE A 137 -0.07 -6.56 -4.92
C PHE A 137 -0.02 -6.97 -3.44
N GLN A 138 1.15 -7.37 -2.98
CA GLN A 138 1.39 -7.85 -1.62
C GLN A 138 2.14 -6.80 -0.81
N VAL A 139 1.67 -6.52 0.40
CA VAL A 139 2.40 -5.68 1.37
C VAL A 139 2.62 -6.48 2.65
N ASP A 140 3.87 -6.56 3.05
CA ASP A 140 4.30 -7.30 4.22
C ASP A 140 5.07 -6.40 5.18
N ILE A 141 5.06 -6.75 6.46
CA ILE A 141 5.83 -6.09 7.52
C ILE A 141 6.74 -7.09 8.23
N SER A 142 7.93 -6.61 8.64
CA SER A 142 8.89 -7.38 9.41
C SER A 142 9.35 -6.59 10.64
N ASN A 143 9.50 -7.24 11.80
CA ASN A 143 10.08 -6.67 13.00
C ASN A 143 11.48 -7.23 13.34
N ASN A 144 12.11 -7.93 12.41
CA ASN A 144 13.40 -8.59 12.63
C ASN A 144 14.36 -8.40 11.45
N GLY A 145 14.28 -7.25 10.77
CA GLY A 145 15.17 -6.88 9.68
C GLY A 145 14.96 -7.69 8.39
N GLY A 146 13.75 -8.18 8.16
CA GLY A 146 13.41 -8.91 6.94
C GLY A 146 13.68 -10.42 7.00
N PHE A 147 14.02 -10.98 8.18
CA PHE A 147 14.17 -12.43 8.31
C PHE A 147 12.85 -13.18 8.23
N THR A 148 11.78 -12.59 8.76
CA THR A 148 10.41 -13.10 8.62
C THR A 148 9.44 -11.95 8.35
N TRP A 149 8.37 -12.27 7.63
CA TRP A 149 7.38 -11.30 7.19
C TRP A 149 5.99 -11.73 7.62
N GLN A 150 5.15 -10.74 7.92
CA GLN A 150 3.71 -10.89 8.17
C GLN A 150 2.96 -10.06 7.15
N SER A 151 1.89 -10.60 6.57
CA SER A 151 1.09 -9.88 5.60
C SER A 151 0.31 -8.75 6.26
N LEU A 152 0.41 -7.55 5.70
CA LEU A 152 -0.45 -6.40 6.01
C LEU A 152 -1.69 -6.42 5.14
N GLU A 153 -1.50 -6.53 3.83
CA GLU A 153 -2.60 -6.64 2.87
C GLU A 153 -2.18 -7.38 1.61
N THR A 154 -3.16 -7.93 0.93
CA THR A 154 -3.05 -8.48 -0.42
C THR A 154 -4.17 -7.89 -1.26
N VAL A 155 -3.84 -7.18 -2.34
CA VAL A 155 -4.79 -6.56 -3.26
C VAL A 155 -4.81 -7.32 -4.57
N GLY A 156 -5.99 -7.61 -5.07
CA GLY A 156 -6.14 -8.40 -6.28
C GLY A 156 -6.36 -9.90 -6.00
N PRO A 157 -6.29 -10.75 -7.02
CA PRO A 157 -6.08 -10.40 -8.43
C PRO A 157 -7.27 -9.67 -9.07
N ASN A 158 -8.49 -9.81 -8.54
CA ASN A 158 -9.72 -9.23 -9.10
C ASN A 158 -10.60 -8.69 -7.98
N THR A 159 -10.25 -7.51 -7.46
CA THR A 159 -10.97 -6.80 -6.41
C THR A 159 -11.37 -5.41 -6.91
N SER A 160 -12.20 -4.69 -6.14
CA SER A 160 -12.56 -3.30 -6.45
C SER A 160 -11.37 -2.34 -6.47
N GLU A 161 -10.24 -2.73 -5.88
CA GLU A 161 -9.03 -1.92 -5.77
C GLU A 161 -7.91 -2.37 -6.72
N SER A 162 -8.22 -3.26 -7.68
CA SER A 162 -7.28 -3.74 -8.70
C SER A 162 -7.55 -3.15 -10.09
N SER A 163 -8.23 -2.00 -10.16
CA SER A 163 -8.54 -1.29 -11.41
C SER A 163 -8.04 0.17 -11.39
N GLY A 164 -6.94 0.40 -10.71
CA GLY A 164 -6.36 1.72 -10.54
C GLY A 164 -7.05 2.57 -9.47
N GLY A 165 -6.49 3.74 -9.23
CA GLY A 165 -6.93 4.67 -8.19
C GLY A 165 -6.01 4.65 -6.97
N TRP A 166 -5.70 5.85 -6.44
CA TRP A 166 -4.95 5.98 -5.20
C TRP A 166 -5.81 5.56 -4.00
N VAL A 167 -5.29 4.60 -3.24
CA VAL A 167 -5.88 4.11 -1.99
C VAL A 167 -4.93 4.42 -0.84
N ASN A 168 -5.46 5.01 0.24
CA ASN A 168 -4.71 5.24 1.47
C ASN A 168 -4.96 4.07 2.42
N ALA A 169 -3.93 3.31 2.69
CA ALA A 169 -3.94 2.22 3.66
C ALA A 169 -3.36 2.70 5.00
N SER A 170 -3.89 2.17 6.11
CA SER A 170 -3.44 2.51 7.45
C SER A 170 -3.65 1.34 8.39
N PHE A 171 -2.62 0.98 9.16
CA PHE A 171 -2.59 -0.19 10.04
C PHE A 171 -2.04 0.19 11.40
N LEU A 172 -2.70 -0.24 12.47
CA LEU A 172 -2.10 -0.26 13.79
C LEU A 172 -1.05 -1.41 13.81
N VAL A 173 0.21 -1.08 13.96
CA VAL A 173 1.32 -2.06 13.85
C VAL A 173 1.14 -3.21 14.82
N ALA A 174 0.69 -2.91 16.05
CA ALA A 174 0.47 -3.91 17.10
C ALA A 174 -0.63 -4.94 16.79
N ASP A 175 -1.53 -4.65 15.84
CA ASP A 175 -2.56 -5.62 15.41
C ASP A 175 -1.99 -6.71 14.49
N VAL A 176 -0.84 -6.46 13.89
CA VAL A 176 -0.24 -7.35 12.89
C VAL A 176 1.02 -8.03 13.41
N ILE A 177 1.88 -7.27 14.08
CA ILE A 177 3.19 -7.74 14.52
C ILE A 177 3.57 -7.05 15.84
N ASN A 178 4.41 -7.70 16.65
CA ASN A 178 4.92 -7.06 17.85
C ASN A 178 5.87 -5.91 17.46
N PRO A 179 5.56 -4.64 17.82
CA PRO A 179 6.36 -3.49 17.41
C PRO A 179 7.75 -3.51 18.05
N THR A 180 8.77 -3.06 17.31
CA THR A 180 10.17 -2.94 17.77
C THR A 180 10.76 -1.60 17.33
#